data_425ccbfb61dc1b4e496f91ca448a709e
#
_entry.id   425ccbfb61dc1b4e496f91ca448a709e
#
_cell.length_a   1.000
_cell.length_b   1.000
_cell.length_c   1.000
_cell.angle_alpha   90.00
_cell.angle_beta   90.00
_cell.angle_gamma   90.00
#
_symmetry.space_group_name_H-M   'P 1'
#
loop_
_entity.id
_entity.type
_entity.pdbx_description
1 polymer ?
#
loop_
_entity_poly.entity_id
_entity_poly.type
_entity_poly.pdbx_seq_one_letter_code
_entity_poly.pdbx_strand_id
1 'polypeptide(L)'
;MEENPQGDAAKDLKIIIVGDSGAGKTSIIERFTKGTFIENRVSTISPEFSTKVINSNNIIFRINFWDLPGQDRDYSLARVFCKDSNGIILCCDICNENSRENLKQWDNSIKNIYDIKNIPKIILENKCDLLKDEKHYNDNIEPLRKISDELDCINFFRTSALNGYNINESIDYLINECIKREEEIDTKKYNSFGIKKSKIKDKEQKRHEGCC
;
A
#
# COMPACT_ATOMS: atom_id res chain seq x y z
N MET A 1 8.22 -36.80 18.13
CA MET A 1 9.00 -35.63 17.69
C MET A 1 8.38 -35.24 16.37
N GLU A 2 7.48 -34.23 16.39
CA GLU A 2 6.82 -33.75 15.20
C GLU A 2 7.80 -32.83 14.46
N GLU A 3 8.13 -33.18 13.23
CA GLU A 3 8.93 -32.36 12.33
C GLU A 3 8.15 -31.10 12.02
N ASN A 4 8.73 -29.96 12.41
CA ASN A 4 8.22 -28.63 12.09
C ASN A 4 8.35 -28.43 10.56
N PRO A 5 7.27 -28.26 9.78
CA PRO A 5 7.40 -28.00 8.36
C PRO A 5 8.11 -26.64 8.20
N GLN A 6 9.16 -26.61 7.41
CA GLN A 6 9.89 -25.40 7.03
C GLN A 6 8.89 -24.39 6.48
N GLY A 7 8.45 -23.49 7.33
CA GLY A 7 7.62 -22.36 6.93
C GLY A 7 8.48 -21.46 6.02
N ASP A 8 8.04 -21.28 4.79
CA ASP A 8 8.64 -20.30 3.90
C ASP A 8 8.75 -18.97 4.63
N ALA A 9 9.93 -18.34 4.57
CA ALA A 9 10.18 -17.09 5.23
C ALA A 9 9.17 -16.04 4.74
N ALA A 10 8.51 -15.35 5.67
CA ALA A 10 7.53 -14.32 5.33
C ALA A 10 8.16 -13.27 4.39
N LYS A 11 7.47 -12.95 3.30
CA LYS A 11 7.89 -11.87 2.39
C LYS A 11 7.48 -10.52 2.97
N ASP A 12 8.40 -9.57 3.00
CA ASP A 12 8.12 -8.20 3.47
C ASP A 12 7.68 -7.31 2.31
N LEU A 13 6.58 -6.58 2.49
CA LEU A 13 6.15 -5.52 1.58
C LEU A 13 6.09 -4.20 2.36
N LYS A 14 6.72 -3.18 1.81
CA LYS A 14 6.77 -1.83 2.35
C LYS A 14 5.77 -0.94 1.64
N ILE A 15 4.83 -0.37 2.37
CA ILE A 15 3.86 0.60 1.87
C ILE A 15 4.04 1.91 2.63
N ILE A 16 4.21 3.01 1.91
CA ILE A 16 4.25 4.34 2.50
C ILE A 16 2.91 5.05 2.30
N ILE A 17 2.53 5.88 3.28
CA ILE A 17 1.40 6.79 3.16
C ILE A 17 1.87 8.23 3.32
N VAL A 18 1.55 9.07 2.34
CA VAL A 18 1.91 10.49 2.30
C VAL A 18 0.68 11.35 2.01
N GLY A 19 0.77 12.63 2.33
CA GLY A 19 -0.32 13.60 2.18
C GLY A 19 -0.30 14.61 3.32
N ASP A 20 -1.11 15.64 3.23
CA ASP A 20 -1.12 16.76 4.16
C ASP A 20 -1.43 16.35 5.61
N SER A 21 -1.01 17.19 6.54
CA SER A 21 -1.37 17.06 7.94
C SER A 21 -2.90 17.13 8.08
N GLY A 22 -3.44 16.25 8.93
CA GLY A 22 -4.88 16.20 9.14
C GLY A 22 -5.68 15.44 8.06
N ALA A 23 -5.08 14.95 6.97
CA ALA A 23 -5.78 14.14 5.96
C ALA A 23 -6.27 12.77 6.49
N GLY A 24 -5.74 12.32 7.64
CA GLY A 24 -6.18 11.09 8.30
C GLY A 24 -5.36 9.85 7.95
N LYS A 25 -4.11 10.03 7.51
CA LYS A 25 -3.17 8.95 7.18
C LYS A 25 -3.03 7.91 8.28
N THR A 26 -2.69 8.36 9.48
CA THR A 26 -2.55 7.53 10.68
C THR A 26 -3.85 6.80 11.00
N SER A 27 -4.98 7.49 10.92
CA SER A 27 -6.30 6.91 11.19
C SER A 27 -6.67 5.81 10.20
N ILE A 28 -6.30 5.96 8.92
CA ILE A 28 -6.46 4.93 7.88
C ILE A 28 -5.66 3.67 8.25
N ILE A 29 -4.37 3.84 8.56
CA ILE A 29 -3.49 2.71 8.92
C ILE A 29 -4.00 2.00 10.18
N GLU A 30 -4.40 2.76 11.21
CA GLU A 30 -4.94 2.15 12.44
C GLU A 30 -6.27 1.45 12.20
N ARG A 31 -7.17 2.04 11.41
CA ARG A 31 -8.42 1.38 11.04
C ARG A 31 -8.15 0.06 10.32
N PHE A 32 -7.20 0.05 9.38
CA PHE A 32 -6.85 -1.16 8.64
C PHE A 32 -6.13 -2.21 9.48
N THR A 33 -5.17 -1.80 10.33
CA THR A 33 -4.31 -2.74 11.07
C THR A 33 -4.94 -3.22 12.37
N LYS A 34 -5.66 -2.34 13.09
CA LYS A 34 -6.19 -2.57 14.44
C LYS A 34 -7.72 -2.58 14.52
N GLY A 35 -8.42 -2.13 13.45
CA GLY A 35 -9.89 -1.97 13.48
C GLY A 35 -10.36 -0.80 14.34
N THR A 36 -9.47 0.06 14.84
CA THR A 36 -9.79 1.16 15.77
C THR A 36 -9.72 2.53 15.10
N PHE A 37 -10.38 3.52 15.70
CA PHE A 37 -10.31 4.93 15.33
C PHE A 37 -10.20 5.78 16.60
N ILE A 38 -9.31 6.78 16.58
CA ILE A 38 -9.12 7.73 17.68
C ILE A 38 -9.53 9.11 17.19
N GLU A 39 -10.60 9.68 17.78
CA GLU A 39 -11.23 10.90 17.31
C GLU A 39 -10.34 12.13 17.42
N ASN A 40 -9.73 12.38 18.56
CA ASN A 40 -8.92 13.58 18.82
C ASN A 40 -7.42 13.26 18.77
N ARG A 41 -6.95 12.79 17.61
CA ARG A 41 -5.54 12.46 17.42
C ARG A 41 -4.70 13.73 17.28
N VAL A 42 -3.60 13.79 18.01
CA VAL A 42 -2.55 14.79 17.79
C VAL A 42 -1.83 14.50 16.47
N SER A 43 -1.42 15.54 15.75
CA SER A 43 -0.69 15.40 14.49
C SER A 43 0.60 14.59 14.67
N THR A 44 0.86 13.69 13.73
CA THR A 44 2.08 12.89 13.68
C THR A 44 3.29 13.80 13.47
N ILE A 45 4.28 13.70 14.37
CA ILE A 45 5.49 14.53 14.37
C ILE A 45 6.68 13.79 13.77
N SER A 46 6.71 12.47 13.92
CA SER A 46 7.77 11.58 13.43
C SER A 46 7.17 10.42 12.64
N PRO A 47 7.92 9.81 11.69
CA PRO A 47 7.45 8.62 11.01
C PRO A 47 7.08 7.51 12.00
N GLU A 48 5.90 6.92 11.79
CA GLU A 48 5.40 5.79 12.58
C GLU A 48 5.36 4.52 11.72
N PHE A 49 5.53 3.39 12.37
CA PHE A 49 5.59 2.09 11.72
C PHE A 49 4.51 1.16 12.27
N SER A 50 3.78 0.52 11.38
CA SER A 50 2.76 -0.48 11.72
C SER A 50 2.86 -1.68 10.80
N THR A 51 2.59 -2.88 11.33
CA THR A 51 2.67 -4.12 10.56
C THR A 51 1.36 -4.89 10.59
N LYS A 52 0.97 -5.47 9.46
CA LYS A 52 -0.11 -6.45 9.35
C LYS A 52 0.40 -7.67 8.60
N VAL A 53 0.12 -8.86 9.13
CA VAL A 53 0.46 -10.12 8.48
C VAL A 53 -0.76 -10.63 7.72
N ILE A 54 -0.57 -10.99 6.45
CA ILE A 54 -1.60 -11.59 5.61
C ILE A 54 -1.09 -12.89 4.98
N ASN A 55 -2.00 -13.79 4.65
CA ASN A 55 -1.69 -15.00 3.88
C ASN A 55 -2.33 -14.87 2.49
N SER A 56 -1.52 -14.96 1.45
CA SER A 56 -1.97 -14.97 0.06
C SER A 56 -1.32 -16.13 -0.68
N ASN A 57 -2.13 -17.02 -1.27
CA ASN A 57 -1.66 -18.18 -2.02
C ASN A 57 -0.66 -19.06 -1.24
N ASN A 58 -0.91 -19.29 0.06
CA ASN A 58 -0.04 -20.02 1.00
C ASN A 58 1.34 -19.35 1.25
N ILE A 59 1.50 -18.11 0.83
CA ILE A 59 2.68 -17.30 1.15
C ILE A 59 2.29 -16.30 2.23
N ILE A 60 3.10 -16.21 3.27
CA ILE A 60 2.91 -15.23 4.34
C ILE A 60 3.58 -13.92 3.91
N PHE A 61 2.80 -12.85 3.88
CA PHE A 61 3.31 -11.50 3.65
C PHE A 61 3.21 -10.68 4.93
N ARG A 62 4.27 -9.96 5.23
CA ARG A 62 4.32 -8.96 6.29
C ARG A 62 4.26 -7.59 5.65
N ILE A 63 3.11 -6.93 5.79
CA ILE A 63 2.88 -5.62 5.22
C ILE A 63 3.31 -4.56 6.23
N ASN A 64 4.33 -3.83 5.88
CA ASN A 64 4.97 -2.81 6.70
C ASN A 64 4.52 -1.42 6.24
N PHE A 65 3.62 -0.79 7.00
CA PHE A 65 3.13 0.56 6.73
C PHE A 65 4.02 1.60 7.40
N TRP A 66 4.43 2.60 6.62
CA TRP A 66 5.15 3.77 7.10
C TRP A 66 4.25 5.00 7.00
N ASP A 67 3.78 5.47 8.15
CA ASP A 67 2.99 6.69 8.30
C ASP A 67 3.93 7.88 8.44
N LEU A 68 3.90 8.79 7.47
CA LEU A 68 4.80 9.95 7.46
C LEU A 68 4.08 11.20 7.95
N PRO A 69 4.79 12.11 8.67
CA PRO A 69 4.27 13.43 8.99
C PRO A 69 3.82 14.16 7.73
N GLY A 70 2.78 14.97 7.85
CA GLY A 70 2.13 15.62 6.72
C GLY A 70 2.31 17.14 6.65
N GLN A 71 3.35 17.70 7.26
CA GLN A 71 3.65 19.13 7.15
C GLN A 71 4.47 19.41 5.88
N ASP A 72 4.36 20.61 5.29
CA ASP A 72 5.08 20.99 4.07
C ASP A 72 6.59 20.77 4.15
N ARG A 73 7.18 20.96 5.34
CA ARG A 73 8.59 20.67 5.59
C ARG A 73 8.96 19.19 5.48
N ASP A 74 7.98 18.30 5.48
CA ASP A 74 8.18 16.85 5.55
C ASP A 74 8.30 16.19 4.17
N TYR A 75 8.20 16.94 3.07
CA TYR A 75 8.45 16.41 1.71
C TYR A 75 9.82 15.74 1.58
N SER A 76 10.83 16.24 2.30
CA SER A 76 12.16 15.61 2.32
C SER A 76 12.17 14.25 3.02
N LEU A 77 11.30 14.04 4.02
CA LEU A 77 11.15 12.74 4.69
C LEU A 77 10.49 11.73 3.75
N ALA A 78 9.43 12.13 3.05
CA ALA A 78 8.82 11.26 2.04
C ALA A 78 9.87 10.74 1.06
N ARG A 79 10.78 11.61 0.65
CA ARG A 79 11.92 11.28 -0.19
C ARG A 79 12.82 10.18 0.38
N VAL A 80 13.17 10.24 1.65
CA VAL A 80 14.04 9.25 2.30
C VAL A 80 13.30 7.92 2.50
N PHE A 81 12.05 8.00 2.94
CA PHE A 81 11.27 6.82 3.32
C PHE A 81 10.65 6.07 2.14
N CYS A 82 10.52 6.70 0.95
CA CYS A 82 9.98 6.01 -0.23
C CYS A 82 10.98 5.01 -0.86
N LYS A 83 12.25 5.07 -0.47
CA LYS A 83 13.25 4.10 -0.94
C LYS A 83 12.80 2.68 -0.62
N ASP A 84 12.93 1.79 -1.62
CA ASP A 84 12.58 0.37 -1.52
C ASP A 84 11.11 0.13 -1.11
N SER A 85 10.20 1.06 -1.43
CA SER A 85 8.76 0.84 -1.24
C SER A 85 8.20 -0.03 -2.35
N ASN A 86 7.25 -0.90 -1.96
CA ASN A 86 6.51 -1.76 -2.88
C ASN A 86 5.17 -1.11 -3.29
N GLY A 87 4.63 -0.20 -2.46
CA GLY A 87 3.37 0.50 -2.72
C GLY A 87 3.35 1.90 -2.10
N ILE A 88 2.54 2.79 -2.68
CA ILE A 88 2.39 4.18 -2.24
C ILE A 88 0.90 4.52 -2.10
N ILE A 89 0.55 5.13 -0.98
CA ILE A 89 -0.77 5.71 -0.74
C ILE A 89 -0.62 7.23 -0.69
N LEU A 90 -1.30 7.92 -1.60
CA LEU A 90 -1.46 9.37 -1.58
C LEU A 90 -2.79 9.69 -0.90
N CYS A 91 -2.76 10.36 0.25
CA CYS A 91 -3.95 10.61 1.06
C CYS A 91 -4.31 12.09 1.09
N CYS A 92 -5.58 12.41 0.81
CA CYS A 92 -6.13 13.76 0.94
C CYS A 92 -7.44 13.77 1.71
N ASP A 93 -7.87 14.95 2.14
CA ASP A 93 -9.12 15.20 2.82
C ASP A 93 -10.17 15.66 1.80
N ILE A 94 -11.31 14.96 1.73
CA ILE A 94 -12.41 15.30 0.80
C ILE A 94 -12.96 16.71 0.99
N CYS A 95 -12.90 17.23 2.22
CA CYS A 95 -13.39 18.57 2.56
C CYS A 95 -12.36 19.69 2.32
N ASN A 96 -11.13 19.33 1.86
CA ASN A 96 -10.06 20.29 1.63
C ASN A 96 -9.47 20.12 0.22
N GLU A 97 -9.90 20.97 -0.70
CA GLU A 97 -9.43 20.96 -2.09
C GLU A 97 -7.91 21.18 -2.18
N ASN A 98 -7.34 22.02 -1.32
CA ASN A 98 -5.88 22.22 -1.30
C ASN A 98 -5.14 20.92 -0.96
N SER A 99 -5.68 20.12 -0.04
CA SER A 99 -5.11 18.82 0.30
C SER A 99 -5.07 17.87 -0.91
N ARG A 100 -6.07 17.94 -1.80
CA ARG A 100 -6.09 17.18 -3.05
C ARG A 100 -5.04 17.71 -4.05
N GLU A 101 -4.97 19.01 -4.26
CA GLU A 101 -3.98 19.63 -5.16
C GLU A 101 -2.54 19.42 -4.68
N ASN A 102 -2.32 19.42 -3.35
CA ASN A 102 -1.01 19.20 -2.76
C ASN A 102 -0.49 17.75 -2.98
N LEU A 103 -1.35 16.79 -3.38
CA LEU A 103 -0.89 15.46 -3.79
C LEU A 103 0.15 15.53 -4.92
N LYS A 104 0.08 16.54 -5.79
CA LYS A 104 1.10 16.80 -6.85
C LYS A 104 2.47 17.07 -6.25
N GLN A 105 2.53 17.83 -5.17
CA GLN A 105 3.79 18.14 -4.49
C GLN A 105 4.34 16.89 -3.77
N TRP A 106 3.46 16.12 -3.11
CA TRP A 106 3.83 14.85 -2.49
C TRP A 106 4.39 13.86 -3.51
N ASP A 107 3.69 13.66 -4.62
CA ASP A 107 4.14 12.77 -5.69
C ASP A 107 5.47 13.25 -6.32
N ASN A 108 5.62 14.55 -6.60
CA ASN A 108 6.86 15.12 -7.13
C ASN A 108 8.05 14.95 -6.17
N SER A 109 7.81 15.03 -4.85
CA SER A 109 8.85 14.81 -3.86
C SER A 109 9.40 13.38 -3.89
N ILE A 110 8.59 12.44 -4.31
CA ILE A 110 8.90 11.02 -4.37
C ILE A 110 9.47 10.64 -5.75
N LYS A 111 8.92 11.15 -6.84
CA LYS A 111 9.27 10.78 -8.23
C LYS A 111 10.75 10.95 -8.59
N ASN A 112 11.44 11.90 -7.96
CA ASN A 112 12.80 12.30 -8.37
C ASN A 112 13.92 11.41 -7.79
N ILE A 113 13.62 10.29 -7.12
CA ILE A 113 14.65 9.63 -6.31
C ILE A 113 15.11 8.29 -6.84
N TYR A 114 14.23 7.52 -7.43
CA TYR A 114 14.50 6.17 -7.93
C TYR A 114 13.50 5.83 -9.03
N ASP A 115 13.69 4.71 -9.68
CA ASP A 115 12.80 4.17 -10.72
C ASP A 115 11.42 3.79 -10.15
N ILE A 116 10.72 4.79 -9.56
CA ILE A 116 9.39 4.69 -8.93
C ILE A 116 8.28 4.55 -9.99
N LYS A 117 8.62 4.73 -11.27
CA LYS A 117 7.65 4.68 -12.38
C LYS A 117 6.78 3.42 -12.38
N ASN A 118 7.24 2.38 -11.73
CA ASN A 118 6.54 1.10 -11.71
C ASN A 118 5.97 0.72 -10.33
N ILE A 119 6.09 1.58 -9.30
CA ILE A 119 5.51 1.27 -7.98
C ILE A 119 4.00 1.55 -8.03
N PRO A 120 3.14 0.57 -7.65
CA PRO A 120 1.70 0.80 -7.56
C PRO A 120 1.38 1.97 -6.62
N LYS A 121 0.62 2.95 -7.13
CA LYS A 121 0.16 4.10 -6.35
C LYS A 121 -1.36 4.18 -6.39
N ILE A 122 -1.97 4.45 -5.24
CA ILE A 122 -3.40 4.75 -5.16
C ILE A 122 -3.63 6.08 -4.45
N ILE A 123 -4.76 6.72 -4.73
CA ILE A 123 -5.24 7.87 -3.98
C ILE A 123 -6.34 7.41 -3.03
N LEU A 124 -6.24 7.84 -1.76
CA LEU A 124 -7.32 7.75 -0.79
C LEU A 124 -7.82 9.16 -0.45
N GLU A 125 -9.01 9.52 -0.97
CA GLU A 125 -9.71 10.73 -0.58
C GLU A 125 -10.55 10.39 0.66
N ASN A 126 -10.02 10.75 1.83
CA ASN A 126 -10.53 10.34 3.13
C ASN A 126 -11.59 11.30 3.68
N LYS A 127 -12.28 10.86 4.72
CA LYS A 127 -13.34 11.58 5.46
C LYS A 127 -14.63 11.77 4.66
N CYS A 128 -14.97 10.80 3.80
CA CYS A 128 -16.23 10.85 3.05
C CYS A 128 -17.47 10.79 3.96
N ASP A 129 -17.32 10.36 5.22
CA ASP A 129 -18.34 10.46 6.27
C ASP A 129 -18.82 11.90 6.56
N LEU A 130 -18.03 12.91 6.19
CA LEU A 130 -18.42 14.32 6.28
C LEU A 130 -19.36 14.78 5.15
N LEU A 131 -19.57 13.96 4.13
CA LEU A 131 -20.62 14.19 3.13
C LEU A 131 -21.98 13.86 3.73
N LYS A 132 -23.05 14.35 3.08
CA LYS A 132 -24.42 14.29 3.63
C LYS A 132 -24.88 12.89 4.05
N ASP A 133 -24.60 11.91 3.22
CA ASP A 133 -24.91 10.49 3.45
C ASP A 133 -24.07 9.60 2.51
N GLU A 134 -24.11 8.28 2.73
CA GLU A 134 -23.34 7.30 1.94
C GLU A 134 -23.71 7.29 0.46
N LYS A 135 -24.93 7.69 0.08
CA LYS A 135 -25.35 7.78 -1.32
C LYS A 135 -24.55 8.83 -2.10
N HIS A 136 -24.04 9.84 -1.39
CA HIS A 136 -23.25 10.92 -1.96
C HIS A 136 -21.74 10.65 -1.94
N TYR A 137 -21.29 9.54 -1.35
CA TYR A 137 -19.86 9.24 -1.25
C TYR A 137 -19.16 9.15 -2.62
N ASN A 138 -19.88 8.86 -3.68
CA ASN A 138 -19.36 8.80 -5.05
C ASN A 138 -19.82 9.94 -5.96
N ASP A 139 -20.53 10.93 -5.43
CA ASP A 139 -20.92 12.11 -6.21
C ASP A 139 -19.70 12.97 -6.54
N ASN A 140 -19.72 13.63 -7.70
CA ASN A 140 -18.68 14.53 -8.16
C ASN A 140 -17.25 13.95 -8.03
N ILE A 141 -17.05 12.71 -8.51
CA ILE A 141 -15.77 11.98 -8.44
C ILE A 141 -14.73 12.48 -9.47
N GLU A 142 -15.15 13.29 -10.42
CA GLU A 142 -14.34 13.71 -11.57
C GLU A 142 -13.05 14.46 -11.19
N PRO A 143 -13.04 15.37 -10.18
CA PRO A 143 -11.80 15.99 -9.75
C PRO A 143 -10.78 15.00 -9.20
N LEU A 144 -11.24 13.95 -8.51
CA LEU A 144 -10.38 12.90 -7.98
C LEU A 144 -9.83 12.01 -9.10
N ARG A 145 -10.68 11.69 -10.08
CA ARG A 145 -10.25 10.95 -11.29
C ARG A 145 -9.18 11.69 -12.04
N LYS A 146 -9.38 12.99 -12.32
CA LYS A 146 -8.43 13.81 -13.04
C LYS A 146 -7.05 13.82 -12.38
N ILE A 147 -6.99 14.01 -11.05
CA ILE A 147 -5.70 14.03 -10.35
C ILE A 147 -5.06 12.64 -10.31
N SER A 148 -5.86 11.58 -10.21
CA SER A 148 -5.38 10.21 -10.30
C SER A 148 -4.68 9.92 -11.64
N ASP A 149 -5.28 10.36 -12.74
CA ASP A 149 -4.71 10.22 -14.09
C ASP A 149 -3.44 11.07 -14.24
N GLU A 150 -3.43 12.31 -13.76
CA GLU A 150 -2.26 13.20 -13.77
C GLU A 150 -1.06 12.62 -12.99
N LEU A 151 -1.33 11.87 -11.93
CA LEU A 151 -0.30 11.29 -11.07
C LEU A 151 0.08 9.85 -11.43
N ASP A 152 -0.46 9.29 -12.52
CA ASP A 152 -0.28 7.89 -12.92
C ASP A 152 -0.62 6.90 -11.77
N CYS A 153 -1.72 7.16 -11.06
CA CYS A 153 -2.20 6.25 -10.03
C CYS A 153 -2.98 5.09 -10.65
N ILE A 154 -2.79 3.89 -10.13
CA ILE A 154 -3.47 2.68 -10.64
C ILE A 154 -4.95 2.63 -10.27
N ASN A 155 -5.33 3.36 -9.20
CA ASN A 155 -6.72 3.51 -8.77
C ASN A 155 -6.85 4.66 -7.75
N PHE A 156 -8.10 5.01 -7.43
CA PHE A 156 -8.45 5.96 -6.39
C PHE A 156 -9.73 5.52 -5.66
N PHE A 157 -9.83 5.88 -4.39
CA PHE A 157 -10.98 5.51 -3.55
C PHE A 157 -11.37 6.68 -2.65
N ARG A 158 -12.67 6.83 -2.42
CA ARG A 158 -13.18 7.59 -1.28
C ARG A 158 -13.27 6.67 -0.09
N THR A 159 -12.77 7.13 1.05
CA THR A 159 -12.65 6.34 2.27
C THR A 159 -13.13 7.12 3.48
N SER A 160 -13.51 6.40 4.53
CA SER A 160 -13.69 6.96 5.85
C SER A 160 -12.98 6.10 6.90
N ALA A 161 -11.96 6.65 7.52
CA ALA A 161 -11.31 6.02 8.66
C ALA A 161 -12.25 5.95 9.88
N LEU A 162 -13.22 6.88 10.00
CA LEU A 162 -14.20 6.93 11.10
C LEU A 162 -15.09 5.69 11.09
N ASN A 163 -15.79 5.43 9.98
CA ASN A 163 -16.74 4.32 9.87
C ASN A 163 -16.19 3.07 9.18
N GLY A 164 -14.97 3.13 8.60
CA GLY A 164 -14.31 2.02 7.93
C GLY A 164 -14.64 1.88 6.45
N TYR A 165 -15.46 2.79 5.87
CA TYR A 165 -15.88 2.71 4.47
C TYR A 165 -14.66 2.67 3.52
N ASN A 166 -14.64 1.67 2.65
CA ASN A 166 -13.60 1.40 1.64
C ASN A 166 -12.15 1.31 2.17
N ILE A 167 -11.92 1.18 3.49
CA ILE A 167 -10.55 1.08 4.04
C ILE A 167 -9.91 -0.26 3.67
N ASN A 168 -10.60 -1.36 3.95
CA ASN A 168 -10.06 -2.69 3.63
C ASN A 168 -9.96 -2.88 2.12
N GLU A 169 -11.01 -2.57 1.38
CA GLU A 169 -11.09 -2.74 -0.06
C GLU A 169 -9.96 -2.02 -0.80
N SER A 170 -9.69 -0.77 -0.42
CA SER A 170 -8.66 0.04 -1.08
C SER A 170 -7.24 -0.41 -0.77
N ILE A 171 -6.98 -0.76 0.49
CA ILE A 171 -5.64 -1.18 0.91
C ILE A 171 -5.35 -2.60 0.43
N ASP A 172 -6.32 -3.51 0.51
CA ASP A 172 -6.18 -4.88 -0.03
C ASP A 172 -5.99 -4.85 -1.55
N TYR A 173 -6.66 -3.94 -2.27
CA TYR A 173 -6.40 -3.71 -3.70
C TYR A 173 -4.93 -3.36 -3.95
N LEU A 174 -4.37 -2.37 -3.23
CA LEU A 174 -2.97 -1.99 -3.38
C LEU A 174 -2.01 -3.14 -3.03
N ILE A 175 -2.27 -3.85 -1.93
CA ILE A 175 -1.44 -4.99 -1.51
C ILE A 175 -1.41 -6.06 -2.60
N ASN A 176 -2.55 -6.40 -3.19
CA ASN A 176 -2.64 -7.38 -4.26
C ASN A 176 -1.84 -6.95 -5.51
N GLU A 177 -1.86 -5.68 -5.87
CA GLU A 177 -1.04 -5.16 -6.97
C GLU A 177 0.46 -5.20 -6.64
N CYS A 178 0.85 -4.93 -5.38
CA CYS A 178 2.23 -5.08 -4.91
C CYS A 178 2.70 -6.54 -5.01
N ILE A 179 1.87 -7.50 -4.57
CA ILE A 179 2.18 -8.94 -4.62
C ILE A 179 2.36 -9.40 -6.08
N LYS A 180 1.44 -9.05 -6.98
CA LYS A 180 1.55 -9.37 -8.41
C LYS A 180 2.86 -8.88 -9.02
N ARG A 181 3.23 -7.65 -8.68
CA ARG A 181 4.48 -7.07 -9.16
C ARG A 181 5.71 -7.81 -8.65
N GLU A 182 5.75 -8.18 -7.38
CA GLU A 182 6.85 -8.98 -6.82
C GLU A 182 6.97 -10.34 -7.52
N GLU A 183 5.84 -11.02 -7.79
CA GLU A 183 5.82 -12.27 -8.53
C GLU A 183 6.35 -12.13 -9.96
N GLU A 184 6.04 -11.02 -10.63
CA GLU A 184 6.58 -10.71 -11.96
C GLU A 184 8.10 -10.48 -11.95
N ILE A 185 8.60 -9.75 -10.94
CA ILE A 185 10.03 -9.50 -10.76
C ILE A 185 10.77 -10.81 -10.50
N ASP A 186 10.26 -11.63 -9.60
CA ASP A 186 10.82 -12.95 -9.31
C ASP A 186 10.85 -13.83 -10.58
N THR A 187 9.77 -13.85 -11.34
CA THR A 187 9.68 -14.61 -12.60
C THR A 187 10.71 -14.13 -13.63
N LYS A 188 10.88 -12.82 -13.77
CA LYS A 188 11.91 -12.25 -14.68
C LYS A 188 13.33 -12.59 -14.24
N LYS A 189 13.63 -12.55 -12.94
CA LYS A 189 14.90 -12.97 -12.38
C LYS A 189 15.18 -14.46 -12.69
N TYR A 190 14.21 -15.34 -12.44
CA TYR A 190 14.36 -16.77 -12.76
C TYR A 190 14.67 -17.02 -14.24
N ASN A 191 13.96 -16.33 -15.13
CA ASN A 191 14.17 -16.48 -16.58
C ASN A 191 15.55 -15.94 -17.02
N SER A 192 16.06 -14.88 -16.40
CA SER A 192 17.38 -14.29 -16.71
C SER A 192 18.54 -15.19 -16.27
N PHE A 193 18.36 -15.99 -15.20
CA PHE A 193 19.35 -16.96 -14.74
C PHE A 193 19.28 -18.31 -15.48
N GLY A 194 18.46 -18.46 -16.52
CA GLY A 194 18.37 -19.68 -17.35
C GLY A 194 17.80 -20.92 -16.62
N ILE A 195 17.25 -20.75 -15.42
CA ILE A 195 16.66 -21.84 -14.64
C ILE A 195 15.22 -22.04 -15.06
N LYS A 196 14.97 -22.95 -16.03
CA LYS A 196 13.60 -23.30 -16.42
C LYS A 196 12.85 -23.96 -15.25
N LYS A 197 11.64 -23.51 -14.97
CA LYS A 197 10.70 -24.05 -13.94
C LYS A 197 10.48 -25.58 -14.00
N SER A 198 10.90 -26.25 -15.07
CA SER A 198 10.76 -27.69 -15.27
C SER A 198 11.63 -28.59 -14.36
N LYS A 199 12.66 -28.04 -13.69
CA LYS A 199 13.55 -28.88 -12.86
C LYS A 199 13.12 -29.06 -11.40
N ILE A 200 12.11 -28.33 -10.94
CA ILE A 200 11.65 -28.45 -9.54
C ILE A 200 10.60 -29.55 -9.42
N LYS A 201 9.68 -29.68 -10.38
CA LYS A 201 8.68 -30.78 -10.37
C LYS A 201 9.30 -32.16 -10.55
N ASP A 202 10.38 -32.29 -11.33
CA ASP A 202 11.05 -33.57 -11.54
C ASP A 202 11.86 -34.09 -10.33
N LYS A 203 12.21 -33.20 -9.38
CA LYS A 203 12.88 -33.61 -8.14
C LYS A 203 11.92 -34.12 -7.07
N GLU A 204 10.71 -33.63 -7.02
CA GLU A 204 9.67 -34.12 -6.11
C GLU A 204 9.12 -35.49 -6.56
N GLN A 205 8.92 -35.67 -7.86
CA GLN A 205 8.42 -36.93 -8.40
C GLN A 205 9.43 -38.10 -8.27
N LYS A 206 10.74 -37.83 -8.37
CA LYS A 206 11.80 -38.85 -8.18
C LYS A 206 12.07 -39.22 -6.72
N ARG A 207 11.59 -38.46 -5.74
CA ARG A 207 11.68 -38.86 -4.31
C ARG A 207 10.57 -39.81 -3.88
N HIS A 208 9.49 -39.92 -4.62
CA HIS A 208 8.38 -40.83 -4.33
C HIS A 208 8.50 -42.21 -5.02
N GLU A 209 9.38 -42.36 -6.00
CA GLU A 209 9.57 -43.63 -6.71
C GLU A 209 10.77 -44.45 -6.23
N GLY A 210 11.45 -44.02 -5.15
CA GLY A 210 12.67 -44.66 -4.65
C GLY A 210 12.55 -45.43 -3.35
N CYS A 211 11.35 -45.84 -2.91
CA CYS A 211 11.12 -46.74 -1.78
C CYS A 211 10.15 -47.85 -2.18
N CYS A 212 10.66 -48.89 -2.75
CA CYS A 212 10.14 -50.27 -2.69
C CYS A 212 11.36 -51.17 -2.55
#